data_d94a2d0f7e3860056cd0bdcfe0cae11d
#
_entry.id   d94a2d0f7e3860056cd0bdcfe0cae11d
#
_cell.length_a   1.000
_cell.length_b   1.000
_cell.length_c   1.000
_cell.angle_alpha   90.00
_cell.angle_beta   90.00
_cell.angle_gamma   90.00
#
_symmetry.space_group_name_H-M   'P 1'
#
loop_
_entity.id
_entity.type
_entity.pdbx_description
1 polymer ?
#
loop_
_entity_poly.entity_id
_entity_poly.type
_entity_poly.pdbx_seq_one_letter_code
_entity_poly.pdbx_strand_id
1 'polypeptide(L)'
;MKNFLLTAVIAASAAMPVMAGTALPYSETFDTAADFATMTVVDANSDNKTWYHSDYYKSAMIDYSDDSSMDDWLILPAFSLAPGGTYTFEMDARCYSSFLGTERFEVKMGTAATAAAMTETVVGETLLKTDKFQHFTQKITVATAGTYYIGIHCISDAERRGMLVDNIALSAGVAAESPAAVTDLTLTPEPTGLNKVTVAFTAPALTSTGVSLTALDKVEIYRDKALIKAISPVAPGQPVTFVDETVTAGNHSLWQWLTVRQDAVWKRRPTYLSGPASPQPSAISRSRKRRQAMWKSHGAPRQPMRKATA
;
A
#
# COMPACT_ATOMS: atom_id res chain seq x y z
N MET A 1 -37.27 17.88 -58.27
CA MET A 1 -37.22 17.74 -56.78
C MET A 1 -36.32 16.55 -56.48
N LYS A 2 -35.11 16.81 -55.92
CA LYS A 2 -34.16 15.77 -55.57
C LYS A 2 -34.28 15.54 -54.07
N ASN A 3 -34.77 14.36 -53.69
CA ASN A 3 -34.84 13.97 -52.27
C ASN A 3 -33.45 13.54 -51.79
N PHE A 4 -32.88 14.30 -50.84
CA PHE A 4 -31.70 13.86 -50.08
C PHE A 4 -32.18 13.02 -48.90
N LEU A 5 -31.84 11.73 -48.88
CA LEU A 5 -31.94 10.89 -47.70
C LEU A 5 -30.73 11.19 -46.79
N LEU A 6 -31.02 11.73 -45.62
CA LEU A 6 -30.03 11.92 -44.55
C LEU A 6 -30.00 10.63 -43.71
N THR A 7 -28.96 9.81 -43.91
CA THR A 7 -28.74 8.61 -43.05
C THR A 7 -28.04 9.05 -41.77
N ALA A 8 -28.78 9.03 -40.66
CA ALA A 8 -28.20 9.24 -39.36
C ALA A 8 -27.48 7.95 -38.89
N VAL A 9 -26.16 8.00 -38.81
CA VAL A 9 -25.38 6.94 -38.18
C VAL A 9 -25.43 7.17 -36.67
N ILE A 10 -26.23 6.36 -35.96
CA ILE A 10 -26.20 6.31 -34.49
C ILE A 10 -25.00 5.46 -34.09
N ALA A 11 -23.92 6.08 -33.64
CA ALA A 11 -22.84 5.40 -33.01
C ALA A 11 -23.30 4.97 -31.58
N ALA A 12 -23.66 3.70 -31.44
CA ALA A 12 -23.88 3.11 -30.14
C ALA A 12 -22.51 2.97 -29.41
N SER A 13 -22.22 3.88 -28.49
CA SER A 13 -21.13 3.69 -27.56
C SER A 13 -21.53 2.56 -26.58
N ALA A 14 -20.98 1.37 -26.78
CA ALA A 14 -21.06 0.30 -25.81
C ALA A 14 -20.32 0.77 -24.55
N ALA A 15 -21.07 1.07 -23.49
CA ALA A 15 -20.49 1.25 -22.17
C ALA A 15 -19.89 -0.10 -21.76
N MET A 16 -18.57 -0.22 -21.80
CA MET A 16 -17.90 -1.38 -21.21
C MET A 16 -18.18 -1.38 -19.70
N PRO A 17 -18.51 -2.54 -19.11
CA PRO A 17 -18.65 -2.63 -17.66
C PRO A 17 -17.32 -2.22 -17.05
N VAL A 18 -17.33 -1.18 -16.22
CA VAL A 18 -16.19 -0.86 -15.35
C VAL A 18 -16.08 -2.01 -14.38
N MET A 19 -15.11 -2.89 -14.57
CA MET A 19 -14.77 -3.91 -13.58
C MET A 19 -14.40 -3.18 -12.31
N ALA A 20 -15.03 -3.56 -11.19
CA ALA A 20 -14.68 -3.00 -9.90
C ALA A 20 -13.22 -3.40 -9.62
N GLY A 21 -12.31 -2.43 -9.70
CA GLY A 21 -10.90 -2.66 -9.42
C GLY A 21 -10.65 -2.96 -7.95
N THR A 22 -9.53 -3.60 -7.66
CA THR A 22 -9.06 -3.85 -6.30
C THR A 22 -8.96 -2.54 -5.53
N ALA A 23 -9.46 -2.56 -4.29
CA ALA A 23 -9.46 -1.37 -3.43
C ALA A 23 -8.03 -1.01 -2.99
N LEU A 24 -7.76 0.30 -2.89
CA LEU A 24 -6.52 0.81 -2.32
C LEU A 24 -6.71 1.24 -0.84
N PRO A 25 -5.71 1.07 0.05
CA PRO A 25 -4.41 0.46 -0.23
C PRO A 25 -4.51 -1.05 -0.46
N TYR A 26 -3.73 -1.53 -1.41
CA TYR A 26 -3.53 -2.95 -1.70
C TYR A 26 -2.20 -3.40 -1.10
N SER A 27 -2.14 -4.61 -0.57
CA SER A 27 -0.90 -5.27 -0.17
C SER A 27 -1.01 -6.76 -0.41
N GLU A 28 0.12 -7.36 -0.81
CA GLU A 28 0.25 -8.78 -1.10
C GLU A 28 1.58 -9.29 -0.52
N THR A 29 1.51 -10.34 0.30
CA THR A 29 2.65 -10.93 1.01
C THR A 29 2.88 -12.39 0.61
N PHE A 30 2.08 -12.92 -0.30
CA PHE A 30 2.17 -14.29 -0.80
C PHE A 30 2.30 -15.36 0.31
N ASP A 31 1.66 -15.14 1.47
CA ASP A 31 1.70 -16.08 2.59
C ASP A 31 1.09 -17.44 2.22
N THR A 32 0.14 -17.45 1.28
CA THR A 32 -0.55 -18.66 0.83
C THR A 32 -0.62 -18.74 -0.70
N ALA A 33 -0.78 -19.97 -1.20
CA ALA A 33 -1.04 -20.19 -2.64
C ALA A 33 -2.35 -19.55 -3.13
N ALA A 34 -3.31 -19.30 -2.24
CA ALA A 34 -4.55 -18.62 -2.58
C ALA A 34 -4.31 -17.12 -2.89
N ASP A 35 -3.36 -16.49 -2.21
CA ASP A 35 -2.97 -15.10 -2.47
C ASP A 35 -2.33 -14.99 -3.85
N PHE A 36 -1.40 -15.89 -4.18
CA PHE A 36 -0.79 -15.98 -5.51
C PHE A 36 -1.81 -16.25 -6.62
N ALA A 37 -2.85 -17.04 -6.35
CA ALA A 37 -3.88 -17.38 -7.34
C ALA A 37 -4.71 -16.15 -7.81
N THR A 38 -4.60 -15.01 -7.15
CA THR A 38 -5.21 -13.74 -7.59
C THR A 38 -4.42 -13.06 -8.71
N MET A 39 -3.19 -13.47 -8.97
CA MET A 39 -2.31 -12.94 -10.01
C MET A 39 -2.65 -13.54 -11.38
N THR A 40 -2.32 -12.80 -12.45
CA THR A 40 -2.26 -13.36 -13.79
C THR A 40 -0.82 -13.65 -14.15
N VAL A 41 -0.53 -14.90 -14.47
CA VAL A 41 0.80 -15.35 -14.91
C VAL A 41 0.81 -15.48 -16.42
N VAL A 42 1.84 -14.93 -17.09
CA VAL A 42 2.01 -15.05 -18.55
C VAL A 42 3.42 -15.52 -18.83
N ASP A 43 3.53 -16.70 -19.46
CA ASP A 43 4.74 -17.26 -20.06
C ASP A 43 4.79 -16.75 -21.51
N ALA A 44 5.56 -15.68 -21.77
CA ALA A 44 5.53 -15.02 -23.06
C ALA A 44 6.47 -15.67 -24.09
N ASN A 45 7.53 -16.37 -23.64
CA ASN A 45 8.44 -17.13 -24.51
C ASN A 45 8.02 -18.61 -24.71
N SER A 46 7.00 -19.07 -23.97
CA SER A 46 6.43 -20.43 -24.06
C SER A 46 7.44 -21.55 -23.76
N ASP A 47 8.34 -21.31 -22.80
CA ASP A 47 9.33 -22.31 -22.38
C ASP A 47 8.87 -23.16 -21.18
N ASN A 48 7.65 -22.93 -20.67
CA ASN A 48 7.04 -23.55 -19.50
C ASN A 48 7.79 -23.29 -18.18
N LYS A 49 8.62 -22.25 -18.13
CA LYS A 49 9.21 -21.71 -16.92
C LYS A 49 8.49 -20.40 -16.60
N THR A 50 7.76 -20.36 -15.52
CA THR A 50 6.99 -19.14 -15.19
C THR A 50 6.84 -18.96 -13.69
N TRP A 51 6.20 -17.88 -13.28
CA TRP A 51 5.99 -17.54 -11.89
C TRP A 51 5.10 -18.55 -11.17
N TYR A 52 5.43 -18.86 -9.91
CA TYR A 52 4.68 -19.75 -9.05
C TYR A 52 4.78 -19.30 -7.58
N HIS A 53 3.88 -19.82 -6.73
CA HIS A 53 3.95 -19.64 -5.28
C HIS A 53 4.97 -20.59 -4.66
N SER A 54 5.91 -20.07 -3.90
CA SER A 54 6.85 -20.87 -3.13
C SER A 54 6.35 -21.03 -1.70
N ASP A 55 5.89 -22.24 -1.34
CA ASP A 55 5.47 -22.55 0.04
C ASP A 55 6.61 -22.43 1.05
N TYR A 56 7.84 -22.64 0.61
CA TYR A 56 9.02 -22.55 1.47
C TYR A 56 9.40 -21.11 1.78
N TYR A 57 9.38 -20.23 0.76
CA TYR A 57 9.78 -18.83 0.91
C TYR A 57 8.61 -17.90 1.21
N LYS A 58 7.36 -18.41 1.11
CA LYS A 58 6.15 -17.59 1.23
C LYS A 58 6.22 -16.32 0.35
N SER A 59 6.52 -16.51 -0.92
CA SER A 59 6.73 -15.46 -1.90
C SER A 59 6.41 -15.93 -3.31
N ALA A 60 6.18 -15.02 -4.24
CA ALA A 60 6.17 -15.34 -5.66
C ALA A 60 7.60 -15.64 -6.12
N MET A 61 7.79 -16.72 -6.84
CA MET A 61 9.10 -17.16 -7.31
C MET A 61 9.03 -17.54 -8.79
N ILE A 62 10.12 -17.30 -9.49
CA ILE A 62 10.37 -17.84 -10.82
C ILE A 62 11.73 -18.51 -10.84
N ASP A 63 11.79 -19.73 -11.38
CA ASP A 63 13.04 -20.43 -11.63
C ASP A 63 13.68 -19.90 -12.93
N TYR A 64 14.81 -20.45 -13.28
CA TYR A 64 15.54 -20.12 -14.50
C TYR A 64 15.28 -21.17 -15.60
N SER A 65 15.58 -20.81 -16.83
CA SER A 65 15.71 -21.71 -17.95
C SER A 65 17.19 -21.93 -18.29
N ASP A 66 17.56 -23.15 -18.64
CA ASP A 66 18.91 -23.45 -19.12
C ASP A 66 19.08 -23.05 -20.60
N ASP A 67 17.98 -23.02 -21.35
CA ASP A 67 17.98 -22.93 -22.81
C ASP A 67 17.61 -21.53 -23.35
N SER A 68 16.85 -20.76 -22.59
CA SER A 68 16.29 -19.48 -23.05
C SER A 68 16.39 -18.40 -21.98
N SER A 69 16.45 -17.14 -22.40
CA SER A 69 16.23 -16.01 -21.51
C SER A 69 14.76 -15.99 -21.06
N MET A 70 14.53 -15.56 -19.83
CA MET A 70 13.19 -15.41 -19.28
C MET A 70 12.43 -14.28 -19.99
N ASP A 71 11.14 -14.48 -20.22
CA ASP A 71 10.19 -13.48 -20.70
C ASP A 71 8.81 -13.76 -20.06
N ASP A 72 8.74 -13.55 -18.74
CA ASP A 72 7.65 -14.02 -17.91
C ASP A 72 7.08 -12.93 -17.02
N TRP A 73 5.76 -12.84 -17.00
CA TRP A 73 5.05 -11.79 -16.29
C TRP A 73 4.26 -12.33 -15.11
N LEU A 74 4.39 -11.64 -13.98
CA LEU A 74 3.48 -11.71 -12.83
C LEU A 74 2.66 -10.43 -12.79
N ILE A 75 1.39 -10.51 -13.17
CA ILE A 75 0.52 -9.35 -13.31
C ILE A 75 -0.46 -9.30 -12.14
N LEU A 76 -0.44 -8.18 -11.42
CA LEU A 76 -1.32 -7.92 -10.28
C LEU A 76 -2.78 -7.78 -10.70
N PRO A 77 -3.74 -7.94 -9.78
CA PRO A 77 -5.15 -7.66 -10.04
C PRO A 77 -5.39 -6.26 -10.59
N ALA A 78 -6.58 -6.05 -11.16
CA ALA A 78 -7.00 -4.77 -11.71
C ALA A 78 -7.12 -3.68 -10.64
N PHE A 79 -6.64 -2.48 -10.91
CA PHE A 79 -6.80 -1.29 -10.07
C PHE A 79 -7.57 -0.20 -10.81
N SER A 80 -8.50 0.47 -10.13
CA SER A 80 -9.18 1.67 -10.66
C SER A 80 -8.38 2.90 -10.26
N LEU A 81 -7.65 3.49 -11.22
CA LEU A 81 -6.83 4.69 -11.01
C LEU A 81 -7.45 5.90 -11.70
N ALA A 82 -7.20 7.09 -11.15
CA ALA A 82 -7.73 8.35 -11.66
C ALA A 82 -6.62 9.40 -11.84
N PRO A 83 -6.75 10.31 -12.82
CA PRO A 83 -5.79 11.39 -13.03
C PRO A 83 -5.76 12.37 -11.86
N GLY A 84 -4.64 13.08 -11.70
CA GLY A 84 -4.42 14.02 -10.61
C GLY A 84 -4.14 13.38 -9.25
N GLY A 85 -4.22 12.04 -9.14
CA GLY A 85 -3.71 11.27 -8.02
C GLY A 85 -2.25 10.86 -8.24
N THR A 86 -1.49 10.75 -7.17
CA THR A 86 -0.19 10.06 -7.16
C THR A 86 -0.38 8.75 -6.42
N TYR A 87 0.12 7.67 -6.99
CA TYR A 87 0.10 6.36 -6.35
C TYR A 87 1.54 5.96 -6.05
N THR A 88 1.74 5.21 -4.98
CA THR A 88 3.05 4.65 -4.62
C THR A 88 2.96 3.15 -4.79
N PHE A 89 3.79 2.62 -5.67
CA PHE A 89 4.04 1.18 -5.83
C PHE A 89 5.28 0.82 -5.02
N GLU A 90 5.20 -0.29 -4.30
CA GLU A 90 6.29 -0.83 -3.50
C GLU A 90 6.36 -2.34 -3.69
N MET A 91 7.57 -2.88 -3.68
CA MET A 91 7.81 -4.33 -3.66
C MET A 91 9.18 -4.66 -3.11
N ASP A 92 9.37 -5.87 -2.64
CA ASP A 92 10.65 -6.45 -2.30
C ASP A 92 11.04 -7.50 -3.34
N ALA A 93 12.30 -7.50 -3.79
CA ALA A 93 12.81 -8.51 -4.72
C ALA A 93 14.24 -8.92 -4.38
N ARG A 94 14.60 -10.18 -4.70
CA ARG A 94 15.94 -10.71 -4.53
C ARG A 94 16.25 -11.82 -5.53
N CYS A 95 17.54 -12.09 -5.76
CA CYS A 95 17.94 -13.33 -6.41
C CYS A 95 17.60 -14.55 -5.54
N TYR A 96 17.37 -15.68 -6.16
CA TYR A 96 17.35 -16.95 -5.42
C TYR A 96 18.71 -17.23 -4.77
N SER A 97 19.81 -16.99 -5.50
CA SER A 97 21.17 -17.20 -5.03
C SER A 97 22.10 -16.12 -5.58
N SER A 98 22.83 -15.45 -4.70
CA SER A 98 23.87 -14.45 -5.08
C SER A 98 25.16 -15.09 -5.62
N PHE A 99 25.36 -16.39 -5.42
CA PHE A 99 26.59 -17.08 -5.83
C PHE A 99 26.65 -17.37 -7.34
N LEU A 100 25.49 -17.56 -8.00
CA LEU A 100 25.42 -18.06 -9.37
C LEU A 100 24.95 -17.04 -10.40
N GLY A 101 24.87 -15.79 -10.04
CA GLY A 101 24.58 -14.76 -11.02
C GLY A 101 23.69 -13.62 -10.53
N THR A 102 23.30 -12.83 -11.49
CA THR A 102 22.43 -11.68 -11.33
C THR A 102 21.14 -11.95 -12.07
N GLU A 103 20.01 -11.60 -11.46
CA GLU A 103 18.72 -11.64 -12.11
C GLU A 103 18.35 -10.27 -12.65
N ARG A 104 17.53 -10.22 -13.68
CA ARG A 104 17.02 -8.99 -14.26
C ARG A 104 15.51 -8.97 -14.28
N PHE A 105 14.95 -7.83 -13.93
CA PHE A 105 13.53 -7.58 -14.01
C PHE A 105 13.24 -6.12 -14.37
N GLU A 106 12.01 -5.89 -14.79
CA GLU A 106 11.40 -4.56 -14.89
C GLU A 106 9.97 -4.62 -14.34
N VAL A 107 9.37 -3.47 -14.07
CA VAL A 107 7.94 -3.39 -13.74
C VAL A 107 7.28 -2.42 -14.70
N LYS A 108 6.19 -2.86 -15.30
CA LYS A 108 5.40 -2.03 -16.22
C LYS A 108 3.94 -1.96 -15.81
N MET A 109 3.26 -0.96 -16.32
CA MET A 109 1.83 -0.77 -16.16
C MET A 109 1.14 -0.78 -17.53
N GLY A 110 -0.10 -1.25 -17.54
CA GLY A 110 -0.93 -1.29 -18.73
C GLY A 110 -2.41 -1.32 -18.44
N THR A 111 -3.23 -1.35 -19.49
CA THR A 111 -4.70 -1.29 -19.38
C THR A 111 -5.37 -2.66 -19.54
N ALA A 112 -4.60 -3.72 -19.71
CA ALA A 112 -5.07 -5.10 -19.74
C ALA A 112 -4.02 -6.04 -19.10
N ALA A 113 -4.46 -7.20 -18.59
CA ALA A 113 -3.59 -8.20 -17.97
C ALA A 113 -2.92 -9.09 -19.04
N THR A 114 -2.15 -8.49 -19.94
CA THR A 114 -1.40 -9.18 -21.01
C THR A 114 -0.03 -8.55 -21.18
N ALA A 115 0.99 -9.32 -21.56
CA ALA A 115 2.33 -8.81 -21.83
C ALA A 115 2.33 -7.64 -22.82
N ALA A 116 1.57 -7.74 -23.92
CA ALA A 116 1.46 -6.71 -24.95
C ALA A 116 0.88 -5.38 -24.47
N ALA A 117 0.08 -5.38 -23.39
CA ALA A 117 -0.53 -4.18 -22.83
C ALA A 117 0.38 -3.47 -21.83
N MET A 118 1.44 -4.09 -21.35
CA MET A 118 2.39 -3.55 -20.36
C MET A 118 3.38 -2.58 -21.01
N THR A 119 2.94 -1.35 -21.29
CA THR A 119 3.70 -0.38 -22.11
C THR A 119 4.30 0.76 -21.29
N GLU A 120 3.78 1.07 -20.12
CA GLU A 120 4.26 2.18 -19.29
C GLU A 120 5.26 1.66 -18.24
N THR A 121 6.47 2.20 -18.21
CA THR A 121 7.51 1.79 -17.25
C THR A 121 7.23 2.34 -15.86
N VAL A 122 7.16 1.46 -14.87
CA VAL A 122 7.08 1.78 -13.43
C VAL A 122 8.46 1.65 -12.80
N VAL A 123 9.13 0.51 -12.95
CA VAL A 123 10.53 0.30 -12.58
C VAL A 123 11.27 -0.09 -13.85
N GLY A 124 12.29 0.66 -14.22
CA GLY A 124 13.14 0.33 -15.38
C GLY A 124 13.91 -0.96 -15.16
N GLU A 125 14.50 -1.49 -16.23
CA GLU A 125 15.33 -2.69 -16.15
C GLU A 125 16.34 -2.60 -15.00
N THR A 126 16.25 -3.55 -14.10
CA THR A 126 16.99 -3.56 -12.83
C THR A 126 17.73 -4.88 -12.66
N LEU A 127 18.97 -4.78 -12.20
CA LEU A 127 19.85 -5.92 -11.96
C LEU A 127 19.88 -6.24 -10.47
N LEU A 128 19.33 -7.41 -10.09
CA LEU A 128 19.45 -7.98 -8.75
C LEU A 128 20.78 -8.71 -8.59
N LYS A 129 21.51 -8.43 -7.50
CA LYS A 129 22.85 -8.99 -7.23
C LYS A 129 22.96 -9.68 -5.88
N THR A 130 21.90 -9.74 -5.12
CA THR A 130 21.90 -10.25 -3.75
C THR A 130 20.73 -11.19 -3.49
N ASP A 131 20.97 -12.17 -2.64
CA ASP A 131 19.98 -13.10 -2.09
C ASP A 131 19.22 -12.53 -0.86
N LYS A 132 19.40 -11.25 -0.58
CA LYS A 132 18.62 -10.52 0.42
C LYS A 132 17.61 -9.63 -0.28
N PHE A 133 16.40 -9.57 0.24
CA PHE A 133 15.38 -8.69 -0.29
C PHE A 133 15.85 -7.23 -0.32
N GLN A 134 15.69 -6.63 -1.48
CA GLN A 134 15.88 -5.21 -1.74
C GLN A 134 14.50 -4.58 -1.93
N HIS A 135 14.27 -3.46 -1.28
CA HIS A 135 13.01 -2.72 -1.38
C HIS A 135 13.05 -1.76 -2.57
N PHE A 136 11.98 -1.77 -3.36
CA PHE A 136 11.76 -0.88 -4.50
C PHE A 136 10.50 -0.06 -4.24
N THR A 137 10.59 1.24 -4.49
CA THR A 137 9.45 2.16 -4.37
C THR A 137 9.41 3.11 -5.56
N GLN A 138 8.23 3.27 -6.17
CA GLN A 138 8.04 4.15 -7.32
C GLN A 138 6.72 4.90 -7.24
N LYS A 139 6.73 6.13 -7.72
CA LYS A 139 5.51 6.93 -7.87
C LYS A 139 4.90 6.71 -9.24
N ILE A 140 3.59 6.46 -9.26
CA ILE A 140 2.79 6.28 -10.47
C ILE A 140 1.79 7.43 -10.56
N THR A 141 1.61 7.96 -11.76
CA THR A 141 0.53 8.88 -12.12
C THR A 141 -0.13 8.38 -13.39
N VAL A 142 -1.42 8.57 -13.53
CA VAL A 142 -2.15 8.23 -14.76
C VAL A 142 -2.76 9.47 -15.39
N ALA A 143 -2.76 9.54 -16.72
CA ALA A 143 -3.32 10.67 -17.45
C ALA A 143 -4.86 10.61 -17.55
N THR A 144 -5.43 9.41 -17.54
CA THR A 144 -6.88 9.16 -17.67
C THR A 144 -7.38 8.25 -16.56
N ALA A 145 -8.63 8.44 -16.16
CA ALA A 145 -9.30 7.49 -15.27
C ALA A 145 -9.55 6.16 -16.00
N GLY A 146 -9.27 5.05 -15.34
CA GLY A 146 -9.47 3.75 -15.97
C GLY A 146 -9.03 2.59 -15.09
N THR A 147 -9.11 1.40 -15.69
CA THR A 147 -8.59 0.16 -15.13
C THR A 147 -7.14 -0.03 -15.57
N TYR A 148 -6.27 -0.25 -14.60
CA TYR A 148 -4.84 -0.45 -14.80
C TYR A 148 -4.37 -1.74 -14.13
N TYR A 149 -3.33 -2.30 -14.70
CA TYR A 149 -2.63 -3.49 -14.20
C TYR A 149 -1.15 -3.17 -14.06
N ILE A 150 -0.49 -3.76 -13.08
CA ILE A 150 0.96 -3.66 -12.89
C ILE A 150 1.53 -5.05 -13.07
N GLY A 151 2.53 -5.18 -13.94
CA GLY A 151 3.19 -6.44 -14.25
C GLY A 151 4.66 -6.40 -13.89
N ILE A 152 5.13 -7.40 -13.15
CA ILE A 152 6.53 -7.65 -12.85
C ILE A 152 7.03 -8.63 -13.92
N HIS A 153 8.03 -8.20 -14.68
CA HIS A 153 8.58 -8.92 -15.82
C HIS A 153 9.97 -9.44 -15.49
N CYS A 154 10.14 -10.74 -15.42
CA CYS A 154 11.44 -11.38 -15.36
C CYS A 154 12.05 -11.42 -16.76
N ILE A 155 13.25 -10.85 -16.90
CA ILE A 155 14.00 -10.77 -18.17
C ILE A 155 15.44 -11.26 -17.99
N SER A 156 15.65 -12.18 -17.06
CA SER A 156 16.97 -12.76 -16.79
C SER A 156 17.49 -13.58 -17.97
N ASP A 157 18.80 -13.53 -18.18
CA ASP A 157 19.46 -14.40 -19.16
C ASP A 157 19.28 -15.89 -18.77
N ALA A 158 19.46 -16.78 -19.72
CA ALA A 158 19.53 -18.22 -19.46
C ALA A 158 20.60 -18.58 -18.41
N GLU A 159 20.48 -19.74 -17.80
CA GLU A 159 21.43 -20.29 -16.80
C GLU A 159 21.60 -19.44 -15.53
N ARG A 160 20.65 -18.53 -15.23
CA ARG A 160 20.59 -17.84 -13.93
C ARG A 160 19.94 -18.76 -12.89
N ARG A 161 19.56 -18.24 -11.72
CA ARG A 161 18.98 -19.09 -10.66
C ARG A 161 17.59 -18.72 -10.25
N GLY A 162 17.03 -17.73 -10.92
CA GLY A 162 15.69 -17.24 -10.66
C GLY A 162 15.64 -16.18 -9.56
N MET A 163 14.46 -15.61 -9.37
CA MET A 163 14.22 -14.52 -8.43
C MET A 163 12.95 -14.73 -7.62
N LEU A 164 12.87 -14.00 -6.52
CA LEU A 164 11.71 -13.96 -5.65
C LEU A 164 11.22 -12.53 -5.51
N VAL A 165 9.90 -12.39 -5.42
CA VAL A 165 9.20 -11.12 -5.17
C VAL A 165 8.24 -11.30 -4.02
N ASP A 166 8.15 -10.27 -3.16
CA ASP A 166 7.34 -10.28 -1.96
C ASP A 166 6.91 -8.85 -1.58
N ASN A 167 6.04 -8.72 -0.59
CA ASN A 167 5.64 -7.45 0.02
C ASN A 167 5.23 -6.38 -1.02
N ILE A 168 4.42 -6.78 -1.99
CA ILE A 168 3.92 -5.85 -3.01
C ILE A 168 2.85 -4.96 -2.38
N ALA A 169 2.95 -3.66 -2.60
CA ALA A 169 1.91 -2.72 -2.19
C ALA A 169 1.62 -1.67 -3.27
N LEU A 170 0.37 -1.25 -3.32
CA LEU A 170 -0.05 -0.08 -4.08
C LEU A 170 -0.93 0.80 -3.19
N SER A 171 -0.50 2.01 -2.94
CA SER A 171 -1.24 2.99 -2.13
C SER A 171 -1.56 4.24 -2.91
N ALA A 172 -2.73 4.82 -2.67
CA ALA A 172 -3.05 6.14 -3.19
C ALA A 172 -2.23 7.20 -2.43
N GLY A 173 -1.44 7.96 -3.15
CA GLY A 173 -0.82 9.17 -2.63
C GLY A 173 -1.84 10.28 -2.43
N VAL A 174 -1.39 11.39 -1.87
CA VAL A 174 -2.23 12.56 -1.65
C VAL A 174 -2.34 13.33 -2.95
N ALA A 175 -3.56 13.54 -3.44
CA ALA A 175 -3.78 14.48 -4.56
C ALA A 175 -3.31 15.88 -4.15
N ALA A 176 -2.73 16.63 -5.11
CA ALA A 176 -2.18 17.97 -4.85
C ALA A 176 -3.18 18.92 -4.21
N GLU A 177 -4.47 18.78 -4.53
CA GLU A 177 -5.56 19.59 -3.98
C GLU A 177 -6.18 18.99 -2.71
N SER A 178 -5.69 17.86 -2.21
CA SER A 178 -6.20 17.29 -0.95
C SER A 178 -5.84 18.21 0.21
N PRO A 179 -6.69 18.32 1.23
CA PRO A 179 -6.35 19.08 2.43
C PRO A 179 -5.06 18.58 3.07
N ALA A 180 -4.27 19.48 3.63
CA ALA A 180 -3.13 19.12 4.46
C ALA A 180 -3.57 18.27 5.66
N ALA A 181 -2.63 17.54 6.26
CA ALA A 181 -2.90 16.83 7.51
C ALA A 181 -3.20 17.81 8.63
N VAL A 182 -4.10 17.43 9.53
CA VAL A 182 -4.27 18.12 10.81
C VAL A 182 -3.05 17.81 11.69
N THR A 183 -2.47 18.86 12.26
CA THR A 183 -1.22 18.74 13.06
C THR A 183 -1.44 19.10 14.54
N ASP A 184 -2.57 19.72 14.87
CA ASP A 184 -2.92 20.24 16.20
C ASP A 184 -4.02 19.45 16.90
N LEU A 185 -4.26 18.19 16.50
CA LEU A 185 -5.27 17.36 17.14
C LEU A 185 -4.94 17.16 18.62
N THR A 186 -5.90 17.45 19.47
CA THR A 186 -5.86 17.22 20.90
C THR A 186 -6.99 16.29 21.33
N LEU A 187 -6.69 15.37 22.23
CA LEU A 187 -7.63 14.45 22.83
C LEU A 187 -7.55 14.65 24.35
N THR A 188 -8.62 15.19 24.94
CA THR A 188 -8.70 15.47 26.37
C THR A 188 -9.72 14.55 27.02
N PRO A 189 -9.27 13.54 27.80
CA PRO A 189 -10.17 12.68 28.57
C PRO A 189 -10.94 13.48 29.61
N GLU A 190 -12.16 13.03 29.95
CA GLU A 190 -12.96 13.62 31.01
C GLU A 190 -12.29 13.39 32.38
N PRO A 191 -12.02 14.45 33.16
CA PRO A 191 -11.29 14.34 34.44
C PRO A 191 -12.01 13.49 35.49
N THR A 192 -13.31 13.36 35.39
CA THR A 192 -14.13 12.60 36.37
C THR A 192 -14.09 11.09 36.14
N GLY A 193 -13.34 10.61 35.14
CA GLY A 193 -13.22 9.19 34.81
C GLY A 193 -14.39 8.62 34.00
N LEU A 194 -15.30 9.48 33.51
CA LEU A 194 -16.33 9.07 32.54
C LEU A 194 -15.67 8.71 31.21
N ASN A 195 -16.27 7.76 30.52
CA ASN A 195 -15.84 7.31 29.17
C ASN A 195 -16.19 8.36 28.11
N LYS A 196 -15.60 9.55 28.25
CA LYS A 196 -15.77 10.67 27.33
C LYS A 196 -14.42 11.29 26.98
N VAL A 197 -14.27 11.71 25.73
CA VAL A 197 -13.06 12.37 25.24
C VAL A 197 -13.46 13.61 24.42
N THR A 198 -12.93 14.76 24.81
CA THR A 198 -13.03 15.95 23.97
C THR A 198 -11.99 15.87 22.87
N VAL A 199 -12.45 15.96 21.63
CA VAL A 199 -11.62 15.99 20.42
C VAL A 199 -11.61 17.44 19.92
N ALA A 200 -10.43 18.03 19.77
CA ALA A 200 -10.28 19.39 19.23
C ALA A 200 -9.12 19.45 18.23
N PHE A 201 -9.31 20.20 17.16
CA PHE A 201 -8.33 20.44 16.11
C PHE A 201 -8.75 21.66 15.26
N THR A 202 -7.85 22.13 14.41
CA THR A 202 -8.16 23.13 13.39
C THR A 202 -8.33 22.46 12.03
N ALA A 203 -9.44 22.72 11.34
CA ALA A 203 -9.64 22.26 9.98
C ALA A 203 -8.54 22.83 9.07
N PRO A 204 -7.95 22.05 8.15
CA PRO A 204 -6.86 22.54 7.30
C PRO A 204 -7.26 23.77 6.51
N ALA A 205 -6.39 24.75 6.47
CA ALA A 205 -6.52 25.94 5.63
C ALA A 205 -5.75 25.79 4.30
N LEU A 206 -4.86 24.82 4.20
CA LEU A 206 -3.99 24.58 3.06
C LEU A 206 -4.20 23.18 2.48
N THR A 207 -3.85 23.04 1.21
CA THR A 207 -3.70 21.73 0.55
C THR A 207 -2.42 21.05 1.04
N SER A 208 -2.24 19.77 0.67
CA SER A 208 -1.01 18.99 0.93
C SER A 208 0.23 19.60 0.25
N THR A 209 0.05 20.45 -0.75
CA THR A 209 1.11 21.17 -1.47
C THR A 209 1.29 22.61 -0.98
N GLY A 210 0.56 23.03 0.06
CA GLY A 210 0.67 24.36 0.66
C GLY A 210 -0.15 25.47 -0.01
N VAL A 211 -1.03 25.12 -0.94
CA VAL A 211 -1.95 26.08 -1.58
C VAL A 211 -3.17 26.28 -0.68
N SER A 212 -3.68 27.53 -0.59
CA SER A 212 -4.87 27.85 0.21
C SER A 212 -6.10 27.09 -0.28
N LEU A 213 -6.82 26.45 0.65
CA LEU A 213 -8.12 25.84 0.39
C LEU A 213 -9.19 26.93 0.28
N THR A 214 -10.03 26.85 -0.75
CA THR A 214 -11.15 27.76 -0.92
C THR A 214 -12.42 27.25 -0.22
N ALA A 215 -12.55 25.93 -0.04
CA ALA A 215 -13.66 25.30 0.64
C ALA A 215 -13.27 23.93 1.20
N LEU A 216 -13.95 23.50 2.27
CA LEU A 216 -14.02 22.13 2.76
C LEU A 216 -15.50 21.73 2.75
N ASP A 217 -15.81 20.55 2.23
CA ASP A 217 -17.19 20.09 2.22
C ASP A 217 -17.60 19.52 3.57
N LYS A 218 -16.79 18.61 4.10
CA LYS A 218 -17.01 17.97 5.39
C LYS A 218 -15.73 17.45 6.03
N VAL A 219 -15.80 17.27 7.34
CA VAL A 219 -14.84 16.49 8.12
C VAL A 219 -15.55 15.27 8.68
N GLU A 220 -15.01 14.10 8.44
CA GLU A 220 -15.45 12.83 9.01
C GLU A 220 -14.38 12.30 9.96
N ILE A 221 -14.78 11.92 11.15
CA ILE A 221 -13.88 11.44 12.20
C ILE A 221 -14.26 10.00 12.53
N TYR A 222 -13.28 9.14 12.46
CA TYR A 222 -13.44 7.71 12.70
C TYR A 222 -12.63 7.30 13.92
N ARG A 223 -13.17 6.39 14.73
CA ARG A 223 -12.48 5.67 15.77
C ARG A 223 -12.56 4.19 15.47
N ASP A 224 -11.39 3.50 15.48
CA ASP A 224 -11.30 2.07 15.18
C ASP A 224 -12.04 1.66 13.90
N LYS A 225 -11.91 2.47 12.85
CA LYS A 225 -12.58 2.35 11.54
C LYS A 225 -14.10 2.64 11.53
N ALA A 226 -14.73 2.92 12.69
CA ALA A 226 -16.13 3.32 12.77
C ALA A 226 -16.26 4.85 12.69
N LEU A 227 -17.18 5.35 11.88
CA LEU A 227 -17.52 6.77 11.83
C LEU A 227 -18.17 7.20 13.16
N ILE A 228 -17.53 8.13 13.88
CA ILE A 228 -18.04 8.66 15.15
C ILE A 228 -18.62 10.07 15.03
N LYS A 229 -18.15 10.85 14.05
CA LYS A 229 -18.63 12.20 13.80
C LYS A 229 -18.46 12.61 12.35
N ALA A 230 -19.48 13.25 11.78
CA ALA A 230 -19.40 14.01 10.55
C ALA A 230 -19.79 15.47 10.83
N ILE A 231 -19.01 16.42 10.29
CA ILE A 231 -19.21 17.85 10.45
C ILE A 231 -19.28 18.46 9.05
N SER A 232 -20.38 19.12 8.73
CA SER A 232 -20.61 19.81 7.46
C SER A 232 -21.69 20.89 7.68
N PRO A 233 -21.50 22.12 7.16
CA PRO A 233 -20.30 22.62 6.51
C PRO A 233 -19.16 22.88 7.50
N VAL A 234 -17.94 22.98 7.00
CA VAL A 234 -16.75 23.39 7.78
C VAL A 234 -15.90 24.32 6.91
N ALA A 235 -15.49 25.47 7.45
CA ALA A 235 -14.61 26.37 6.72
C ALA A 235 -13.13 25.97 6.86
N PRO A 236 -12.28 26.18 5.83
CA PRO A 236 -10.84 26.06 5.97
C PRO A 236 -10.32 26.94 7.15
N GLY A 237 -9.47 26.36 8.00
CA GLY A 237 -8.93 27.03 9.19
C GLY A 237 -9.91 27.14 10.37
N GLN A 238 -11.11 26.58 10.28
CA GLN A 238 -12.09 26.65 11.37
C GLN A 238 -11.67 25.73 12.54
N PRO A 239 -11.67 26.23 13.80
CA PRO A 239 -11.56 25.38 14.97
C PRO A 239 -12.76 24.43 15.08
N VAL A 240 -12.47 23.16 15.33
CA VAL A 240 -13.45 22.10 15.51
C VAL A 240 -13.27 21.48 16.87
N THR A 241 -14.37 21.37 17.63
CA THR A 241 -14.39 20.70 18.94
C THR A 241 -15.68 19.91 19.08
N PHE A 242 -15.57 18.66 19.55
CA PHE A 242 -16.72 17.85 19.92
C PHE A 242 -16.36 16.86 21.03
N VAL A 243 -17.36 16.34 21.72
CA VAL A 243 -17.18 15.31 22.75
C VAL A 243 -17.60 13.95 22.17
N ASP A 244 -16.67 12.99 22.15
CA ASP A 244 -17.00 11.59 21.89
C ASP A 244 -17.47 10.96 23.21
N GLU A 245 -18.75 10.71 23.31
CA GLU A 245 -19.39 10.09 24.48
C GLU A 245 -19.48 8.56 24.36
N THR A 246 -19.00 7.99 23.27
CA THR A 246 -19.12 6.56 22.96
C THR A 246 -17.80 5.80 23.15
N VAL A 247 -16.79 6.44 23.74
CA VAL A 247 -15.48 5.84 24.02
C VAL A 247 -15.64 4.71 25.04
N THR A 248 -14.99 3.58 24.78
CA THR A 248 -14.83 2.51 25.76
C THR A 248 -13.45 2.55 26.39
N ALA A 249 -13.25 1.90 27.54
CA ALA A 249 -11.89 1.82 28.11
C ALA A 249 -10.98 0.99 27.21
N GLY A 250 -9.78 1.51 26.94
CA GLY A 250 -8.78 0.82 26.11
C GLY A 250 -7.95 1.76 25.24
N ASN A 251 -7.13 1.17 24.39
CA ASN A 251 -6.39 1.91 23.36
C ASN A 251 -7.25 2.00 22.09
N HIS A 252 -7.38 3.19 21.56
CA HIS A 252 -8.15 3.45 20.35
C HIS A 252 -7.30 4.14 19.28
N SER A 253 -7.60 3.86 18.03
CA SER A 253 -7.02 4.55 16.87
C SER A 253 -8.02 5.57 16.36
N LEU A 254 -7.62 6.84 16.25
CA LEU A 254 -8.45 7.89 15.70
C LEU A 254 -8.03 8.21 14.27
N TRP A 255 -9.02 8.29 13.38
CA TRP A 255 -8.82 8.55 11.96
C TRP A 255 -9.70 9.71 11.54
N GLN A 256 -9.16 10.60 10.75
CA GLN A 256 -9.89 11.75 10.24
C GLN A 256 -9.90 11.74 8.71
N TRP A 257 -11.09 11.87 8.13
CA TRP A 257 -11.29 12.03 6.71
C TRP A 257 -11.74 13.45 6.39
N LEU A 258 -11.04 14.10 5.48
CA LEU A 258 -11.32 15.44 5.02
C LEU A 258 -11.76 15.37 3.55
N THR A 259 -12.90 15.96 3.23
CA THR A 259 -13.42 16.00 1.87
C THR A 259 -13.44 17.44 1.38
N VAL A 260 -12.78 17.70 0.26
CA VAL A 260 -12.81 18.98 -0.47
C VAL A 260 -13.82 18.87 -1.59
N ARG A 261 -14.63 19.90 -1.76
CA ARG A 261 -15.47 20.05 -2.94
C ARG A 261 -14.68 20.83 -4.00
N GLN A 262 -14.40 20.18 -5.11
CA GLN A 262 -13.95 20.83 -6.35
C GLN A 262 -14.91 20.42 -7.45
N ASP A 263 -15.62 21.37 -8.04
CA ASP A 263 -16.45 21.24 -9.24
C ASP A 263 -16.84 19.80 -9.64
N ALA A 264 -17.73 19.19 -8.85
CA ALA A 264 -18.32 17.86 -9.03
C ALA A 264 -17.40 16.62 -8.82
N VAL A 265 -16.16 16.75 -8.42
CA VAL A 265 -15.28 15.62 -8.11
C VAL A 265 -14.95 15.60 -6.62
N TRP A 266 -15.36 14.53 -5.92
CA TRP A 266 -15.09 14.34 -4.49
C TRP A 266 -13.74 13.67 -4.28
N LYS A 267 -12.84 14.29 -3.49
CA LYS A 267 -11.55 13.69 -3.10
C LYS A 267 -11.51 13.46 -1.59
N ARG A 268 -11.13 12.27 -1.15
CA ARG A 268 -11.05 11.87 0.28
C ARG A 268 -9.61 11.61 0.68
N ARG A 269 -9.24 12.01 1.88
CA ARG A 269 -7.95 11.70 2.48
C ARG A 269 -8.10 11.11 3.88
N PRO A 270 -7.48 9.95 4.22
CA PRO A 270 -7.35 9.50 5.59
C PRO A 270 -6.16 10.18 6.30
N THR A 271 -6.35 10.57 7.55
CA THR A 271 -5.28 10.99 8.46
C THR A 271 -5.30 10.07 9.68
N TYR A 272 -4.15 9.47 10.00
CA TYR A 272 -4.03 8.52 11.10
C TYR A 272 -3.54 9.22 12.37
N LEU A 273 -4.19 8.96 13.47
CA LEU A 273 -3.79 9.47 14.79
C LEU A 273 -4.08 8.40 15.84
N SER A 274 -3.09 8.06 16.64
CA SER A 274 -3.22 7.11 17.74
C SER A 274 -2.96 7.81 19.07
N GLY A 275 -3.85 7.58 20.03
CA GLY A 275 -3.69 8.09 21.40
C GLY A 275 -4.50 7.28 22.40
N PRO A 276 -4.13 7.27 23.67
CA PRO A 276 -4.92 6.60 24.70
C PRO A 276 -6.21 7.36 24.94
N ALA A 277 -7.34 6.65 24.83
CA ALA A 277 -8.67 7.25 24.99
C ALA A 277 -9.13 7.37 26.45
N SER A 278 -8.38 6.83 27.42
CA SER A 278 -8.72 6.94 28.83
C SER A 278 -7.48 6.71 29.73
N PRO A 279 -7.30 7.44 30.82
CA PRO A 279 -6.29 7.13 31.83
C PRO A 279 -6.75 5.87 32.57
N GLN A 280 -6.12 4.74 32.29
CA GLN A 280 -6.25 3.55 33.12
C GLN A 280 -5.38 3.74 34.37
N PRO A 281 -5.92 3.76 35.58
CA PRO A 281 -5.10 3.61 36.78
C PRO A 281 -4.60 2.16 36.84
N SER A 282 -3.28 1.97 36.81
CA SER A 282 -2.58 0.79 37.32
C SER A 282 -2.37 -0.48 36.49
N ALA A 283 -2.26 -0.44 35.17
CA ALA A 283 -1.81 -1.63 34.41
C ALA A 283 -0.36 -1.57 33.87
N ILE A 284 0.38 -0.47 34.05
CA ILE A 284 1.74 -0.30 33.45
C ILE A 284 2.87 -0.93 34.30
N SER A 285 2.57 -1.44 35.50
CA SER A 285 3.62 -1.92 36.38
C SER A 285 4.05 -3.38 36.22
N ARG A 286 3.34 -4.20 35.42
CA ARG A 286 3.63 -5.65 35.35
C ARG A 286 4.38 -6.14 34.12
N SER A 287 4.50 -5.36 33.03
CA SER A 287 5.19 -5.85 31.83
C SER A 287 6.70 -5.53 31.77
N ARG A 288 7.18 -4.58 32.57
CA ARG A 288 8.63 -4.23 32.59
C ARG A 288 9.53 -5.18 33.42
N LYS A 289 8.97 -6.00 34.33
CA LYS A 289 9.78 -6.94 35.14
C LYS A 289 10.04 -8.29 34.46
N ARG A 290 9.36 -8.65 33.36
CA ARG A 290 9.61 -9.94 32.70
C ARG A 290 10.69 -9.92 31.61
N ARG A 291 11.13 -8.77 31.13
CA ARG A 291 12.20 -8.68 30.11
C ARG A 291 13.63 -8.60 30.66
N GLN A 292 13.82 -8.35 31.95
CA GLN A 292 15.17 -8.33 32.56
C GLN A 292 15.63 -9.65 33.19
N ALA A 293 14.76 -10.63 33.33
CA ALA A 293 15.11 -11.93 33.93
C ALA A 293 15.61 -12.99 32.94
N MET A 294 15.60 -12.74 31.65
CA MET A 294 15.95 -13.74 30.59
C MET A 294 17.34 -13.56 29.98
N TRP A 295 18.19 -12.66 30.51
CA TRP A 295 19.53 -12.39 29.97
C TRP A 295 20.70 -12.65 30.92
N LYS A 296 20.53 -13.48 31.96
CA LYS A 296 21.61 -13.79 32.91
C LYS A 296 21.92 -15.28 33.10
N SER A 297 21.75 -16.10 32.09
CA SER A 297 22.16 -17.52 32.24
C SER A 297 22.81 -18.11 30.98
N HIS A 298 23.78 -17.43 30.38
CA HIS A 298 24.75 -18.12 29.52
C HIS A 298 26.04 -17.32 29.47
N GLY A 299 27.09 -17.88 30.07
CA GLY A 299 28.45 -17.43 29.85
C GLY A 299 29.35 -17.33 31.06
N ALA A 300 29.63 -18.42 31.77
CA ALA A 300 30.86 -18.54 32.55
C ALA A 300 31.91 -19.25 31.68
N PRO A 301 33.13 -18.70 31.51
CA PRO A 301 34.18 -19.35 30.74
C PRO A 301 34.78 -20.51 31.56
N ARG A 302 34.92 -21.68 30.89
CA ARG A 302 35.66 -22.82 31.47
C ARG A 302 37.16 -22.50 31.53
N GLN A 303 37.75 -22.60 32.69
CA GLN A 303 39.19 -22.58 32.88
C GLN A 303 39.86 -23.87 32.34
N PRO A 304 41.07 -23.79 31.78
CA PRO A 304 41.77 -24.96 31.27
C PRO A 304 42.37 -25.78 32.39
N MET A 305 42.18 -27.10 32.31
CA MET A 305 42.81 -28.07 33.20
C MET A 305 44.33 -28.03 33.04
N ARG A 306 45.07 -27.84 34.14
CA ARG A 306 46.51 -28.09 34.23
C ARG A 306 46.77 -29.59 34.13
N LYS A 307 47.65 -29.97 33.24
CA LYS A 307 48.27 -31.29 33.23
C LYS A 307 49.17 -31.42 34.45
N ALA A 308 48.97 -32.45 35.25
CA ALA A 308 49.93 -32.92 36.24
C ALA A 308 50.92 -33.89 35.57
N THR A 309 52.18 -33.57 35.70
CA THR A 309 53.30 -34.45 35.36
C THR A 309 53.71 -35.23 36.66
N ALA A 310 53.74 -36.52 36.55
CA ALA A 310 54.70 -37.42 37.15
C ALA A 310 54.55 -38.82 36.53
#